data_1a120eeed23516d73fafcfc3120d93a0
#
_entry.id   1a120eeed23516d73fafcfc3120d93a0
#
_cell.length_a   1.000
_cell.length_b   1.000
_cell.length_c   1.000
_cell.angle_alpha   90.00
_cell.angle_beta   90.00
_cell.angle_gamma   90.00
#
_symmetry.space_group_name_H-M   'P 1'
#
loop_
_entity.id
_entity.type
_entity.pdbx_description
1 polymer ?
#
loop_
_entity_poly.entity_id
_entity_poly.type
_entity_poly.pdbx_seq_one_letter_code
_entity_poly.pdbx_strand_id
1 'polypeptide(L)'
;MLLFPIVSQTMSLRRVLPVLVAMFTLILSQGTLQPPPAAAQPFSSSSLLPGSSRGVGGQTFPLAVGQRDVLVSLPENYDPALARPVLLAFGGWGVAPEEMAASTGLRPGSDAIIAYARGVDNAWAGAPYARTSLEQDTAYARAIVDAIAEHHPVDRARVYAIGHSNGGAFATALACRAPDLVAGVVSVAGMFYNQVDEGCPGGGVPVMLIHATNDDVALIDGGVRHGAPFFPTREVFQRWGARNGCQPVTTGQILPAIGATHQAWSGCRADTELVVSESAGHQWPAQAPALARDFLSRQFG
;
A
#
# COMPACT_ATOMS: atom_id res chain seq x y z
N MET A 1 0.53 -66.34 -12.16
CA MET A 1 -0.62 -66.60 -13.03
C MET A 1 -1.84 -66.81 -12.13
N LEU A 2 -2.51 -65.68 -11.78
CA LEU A 2 -3.76 -65.67 -11.04
C LEU A 2 -4.59 -64.50 -11.58
N LEU A 3 -5.65 -64.86 -12.27
CA LEU A 3 -6.67 -63.97 -12.87
C LEU A 3 -7.63 -63.50 -11.79
N PHE A 4 -7.93 -62.21 -11.75
CA PHE A 4 -9.08 -61.65 -11.03
C PHE A 4 -10.16 -61.19 -12.00
N PRO A 5 -11.43 -61.49 -11.74
CA PRO A 5 -12.54 -61.15 -12.63
C PRO A 5 -13.02 -59.72 -12.45
N ILE A 6 -13.35 -59.08 -13.58
CA ILE A 6 -14.02 -57.81 -13.69
C ILE A 6 -15.50 -57.98 -13.39
N VAL A 7 -16.00 -57.28 -12.38
CA VAL A 7 -17.45 -57.15 -12.10
C VAL A 7 -17.96 -55.85 -12.70
N SER A 8 -18.75 -55.99 -13.76
CA SER A 8 -19.52 -54.87 -14.37
C SER A 8 -20.81 -54.71 -13.58
N GLN A 9 -21.02 -53.51 -12.99
CA GLN A 9 -22.33 -53.12 -12.47
C GLN A 9 -22.98 -52.08 -13.38
N THR A 10 -23.99 -52.51 -14.08
CA THR A 10 -24.93 -51.65 -14.84
C THR A 10 -25.93 -50.99 -13.88
N MET A 11 -25.87 -49.66 -13.75
CA MET A 11 -26.88 -48.87 -13.04
C MET A 11 -28.01 -48.44 -13.97
N SER A 12 -29.20 -48.91 -13.63
CA SER A 12 -30.49 -48.63 -14.25
C SER A 12 -30.93 -47.18 -14.03
N LEU A 13 -31.23 -46.46 -15.14
CA LEU A 13 -31.91 -45.17 -15.11
C LEU A 13 -33.40 -45.37 -14.77
N ARG A 14 -33.84 -44.93 -13.59
CA ARG A 14 -35.25 -44.67 -13.32
C ARG A 14 -35.57 -43.20 -13.57
N ARG A 15 -36.44 -42.99 -14.55
CA ARG A 15 -37.10 -41.72 -14.85
C ARG A 15 -38.13 -41.42 -13.76
N VAL A 16 -37.99 -40.22 -13.14
CA VAL A 16 -39.03 -39.67 -12.26
C VAL A 16 -39.55 -38.39 -12.92
N LEU A 17 -40.80 -38.40 -13.35
CA LEU A 17 -41.55 -37.23 -13.78
C LEU A 17 -41.86 -36.31 -12.60
N PRO A 18 -41.76 -35.00 -12.70
CA PRO A 18 -42.32 -34.09 -11.70
C PRO A 18 -43.74 -33.70 -12.12
N VAL A 19 -44.67 -33.88 -11.19
CA VAL A 19 -46.08 -33.41 -11.23
C VAL A 19 -46.03 -31.91 -10.92
N LEU A 20 -46.47 -31.08 -11.88
CA LEU A 20 -46.74 -29.65 -11.73
C LEU A 20 -48.07 -29.47 -10.96
N VAL A 21 -48.01 -28.98 -9.74
CA VAL A 21 -49.21 -28.41 -9.05
C VAL A 21 -49.06 -26.87 -9.11
N ALA A 22 -49.92 -26.28 -9.91
CA ALA A 22 -50.06 -24.81 -9.98
C ALA A 22 -50.98 -24.37 -8.83
N MET A 23 -50.43 -23.74 -7.80
CA MET A 23 -51.17 -22.92 -6.84
C MET A 23 -51.13 -21.47 -7.24
N PHE A 24 -52.28 -20.95 -7.71
CA PHE A 24 -52.55 -19.52 -7.86
C PHE A 24 -52.77 -18.91 -6.49
N THR A 25 -51.81 -18.21 -5.93
CA THR A 25 -52.01 -17.31 -4.80
C THR A 25 -52.07 -15.87 -5.29
N LEU A 26 -53.26 -15.31 -5.13
CA LEU A 26 -53.57 -13.90 -5.37
C LEU A 26 -52.87 -13.08 -4.27
N ILE A 27 -51.78 -12.40 -4.59
CA ILE A 27 -51.14 -11.43 -3.67
C ILE A 27 -51.70 -10.06 -4.02
N LEU A 28 -52.51 -9.50 -3.12
CA LEU A 28 -52.87 -8.08 -3.13
C LEU A 28 -51.61 -7.25 -2.91
N SER A 29 -51.15 -6.54 -3.91
CA SER A 29 -50.06 -5.58 -3.80
C SER A 29 -50.56 -4.33 -3.07
N GLN A 30 -50.20 -4.17 -1.81
CA GLN A 30 -50.25 -2.90 -1.13
C GLN A 30 -49.07 -2.08 -1.67
N GLY A 31 -49.36 -1.11 -2.51
CA GLY A 31 -48.36 -0.16 -2.98
C GLY A 31 -47.85 0.71 -1.85
N THR A 32 -46.65 0.44 -1.39
CA THR A 32 -45.90 1.41 -0.59
C THR A 32 -45.41 2.50 -1.52
N LEU A 33 -45.95 3.71 -1.33
CA LEU A 33 -45.42 4.92 -1.95
C LEU A 33 -43.98 5.12 -1.49
N GLN A 34 -43.04 4.79 -2.36
CA GLN A 34 -41.63 5.08 -2.17
C GLN A 34 -41.44 6.60 -2.37
N PRO A 35 -40.82 7.32 -1.43
CA PRO A 35 -40.52 8.73 -1.65
C PRO A 35 -39.59 8.86 -2.84
N PRO A 36 -39.68 9.94 -3.64
CA PRO A 36 -38.80 10.15 -4.77
C PRO A 36 -37.34 10.21 -4.29
N PRO A 37 -36.37 9.70 -5.10
CA PRO A 37 -34.96 9.81 -4.75
C PRO A 37 -34.62 11.29 -4.56
N ALA A 38 -33.97 11.62 -3.46
CA ALA A 38 -33.46 12.95 -3.19
C ALA A 38 -32.60 13.37 -4.39
N ALA A 39 -32.98 14.46 -5.02
CA ALA A 39 -32.21 15.03 -6.12
C ALA A 39 -30.81 15.32 -5.59
N ALA A 40 -29.81 14.68 -6.20
CA ALA A 40 -28.42 15.00 -5.97
C ALA A 40 -28.23 16.49 -6.31
N GLN A 41 -27.97 17.29 -5.28
CA GLN A 41 -27.61 18.67 -5.50
C GLN A 41 -26.29 18.70 -6.27
N PRO A 42 -26.20 19.47 -7.36
CA PRO A 42 -24.92 19.65 -8.03
C PRO A 42 -23.96 20.28 -7.03
N PHE A 43 -22.84 19.62 -6.79
CA PHE A 43 -21.70 20.26 -6.11
C PHE A 43 -21.41 21.54 -6.87
N SER A 44 -21.60 22.67 -6.21
CA SER A 44 -21.15 23.96 -6.72
C SER A 44 -19.64 23.85 -6.90
N SER A 45 -19.22 23.69 -8.14
CA SER A 45 -17.86 23.94 -8.56
C SER A 45 -17.59 25.42 -8.31
N SER A 46 -17.14 25.74 -7.09
CA SER A 46 -16.45 26.98 -6.83
C SER A 46 -15.22 26.94 -7.73
N SER A 47 -15.30 27.62 -8.85
CA SER A 47 -14.15 27.92 -9.69
C SER A 47 -13.16 28.70 -8.81
N LEU A 48 -12.22 27.98 -8.22
CA LEU A 48 -11.04 28.57 -7.64
C LEU A 48 -10.26 29.17 -8.81
N LEU A 49 -10.37 30.47 -8.98
CA LEU A 49 -9.47 31.26 -9.78
C LEU A 49 -8.02 30.93 -9.32
N PRO A 50 -7.02 30.91 -10.23
CA PRO A 50 -5.63 30.78 -9.85
C PRO A 50 -5.15 32.05 -9.15
N GLY A 51 -5.56 32.21 -7.92
CA GLY A 51 -5.04 33.17 -6.98
C GLY A 51 -4.20 32.41 -5.98
N SER A 52 -2.92 32.75 -5.88
CA SER A 52 -1.91 32.25 -4.97
C SER A 52 -2.45 32.10 -3.53
N SER A 53 -3.20 31.03 -3.26
CA SER A 53 -3.51 30.63 -1.89
C SER A 53 -2.23 30.01 -1.31
N ARG A 54 -1.44 30.83 -0.60
CA ARG A 54 -0.39 30.36 0.29
C ARG A 54 -1.07 29.36 1.22
N GLY A 55 -0.72 28.07 1.08
CA GLY A 55 -1.33 27.00 1.86
C GLY A 55 -1.20 27.31 3.36
N VAL A 56 -2.31 27.16 4.08
CA VAL A 56 -2.30 27.26 5.55
C VAL A 56 -1.81 25.90 6.07
N GLY A 57 -0.90 25.93 7.06
CA GLY A 57 -0.40 24.72 7.69
C GLY A 57 -1.52 23.82 8.21
N GLY A 58 -1.34 22.51 8.16
CA GLY A 58 -2.32 21.51 8.58
C GLY A 58 -3.47 21.24 7.60
N GLN A 59 -3.55 21.95 6.46
CA GLN A 59 -4.57 21.71 5.44
C GLN A 59 -4.41 20.37 4.75
N THR A 60 -5.56 19.76 4.40
CA THR A 60 -5.64 18.57 3.56
C THR A 60 -6.60 18.86 2.42
N PHE A 61 -6.17 18.60 1.17
CA PHE A 61 -6.94 18.92 -0.03
C PHE A 61 -6.63 17.92 -1.15
N PRO A 62 -7.57 17.66 -2.08
CA PRO A 62 -7.31 16.88 -3.27
C PRO A 62 -6.50 17.68 -4.29
N LEU A 63 -5.57 17.00 -4.98
CA LEU A 63 -4.81 17.54 -6.11
C LEU A 63 -4.96 16.58 -7.29
N ALA A 64 -5.34 17.09 -8.45
CA ALA A 64 -5.45 16.30 -9.67
C ALA A 64 -4.05 15.98 -10.24
N VAL A 65 -3.82 14.72 -10.59
CA VAL A 65 -2.57 14.24 -11.20
C VAL A 65 -2.93 13.33 -12.39
N GLY A 66 -2.97 13.91 -13.58
CA GLY A 66 -3.46 13.22 -14.76
C GLY A 66 -4.94 12.82 -14.62
N GLN A 67 -5.23 11.52 -14.72
CA GLN A 67 -6.59 10.97 -14.58
C GLN A 67 -6.90 10.50 -13.14
N ARG A 68 -5.97 10.67 -12.22
CA ARG A 68 -6.14 10.32 -10.79
C ARG A 68 -6.09 11.58 -9.95
N ASP A 69 -6.40 11.43 -8.69
CA ASP A 69 -6.18 12.44 -7.67
C ASP A 69 -5.29 11.89 -6.56
N VAL A 70 -4.67 12.80 -5.84
CA VAL A 70 -3.91 12.53 -4.63
C VAL A 70 -4.46 13.44 -3.52
N LEU A 71 -4.59 12.90 -2.31
CA LEU A 71 -4.96 13.71 -1.16
C LEU A 71 -3.68 14.25 -0.52
N VAL A 72 -3.45 15.56 -0.64
CA VAL A 72 -2.25 16.23 -0.13
C VAL A 72 -2.52 16.80 1.25
N SER A 73 -1.63 16.56 2.20
CA SER A 73 -1.68 17.14 3.55
C SER A 73 -0.41 17.93 3.83
N LEU A 74 -0.55 19.23 4.07
CA LEU A 74 0.56 20.09 4.47
C LEU A 74 0.89 19.91 5.96
N PRO A 75 2.17 19.99 6.37
CA PRO A 75 2.54 19.92 7.78
C PRO A 75 1.94 21.09 8.56
N GLU A 76 1.74 20.92 9.88
CA GLU A 76 1.17 21.97 10.74
C GLU A 76 2.01 23.25 10.74
N ASN A 77 3.32 23.11 10.70
CA ASN A 77 4.30 24.20 10.65
C ASN A 77 4.69 24.57 9.21
N TYR A 78 3.78 24.42 8.23
CA TYR A 78 4.06 24.72 6.85
C TYR A 78 4.43 26.19 6.64
N ASP A 79 5.61 26.41 6.04
CA ASP A 79 6.09 27.70 5.59
C ASP A 79 6.30 27.63 4.07
N PRO A 80 5.60 28.46 3.27
CA PRO A 80 5.74 28.45 1.82
C PRO A 80 7.09 29.00 1.33
N ALA A 81 7.94 29.53 2.20
CA ALA A 81 9.29 29.96 1.87
C ALA A 81 10.32 28.82 2.02
N LEU A 82 9.94 27.70 2.67
CA LEU A 82 10.84 26.59 2.97
C LEU A 82 10.48 25.37 2.12
N ALA A 83 11.46 24.83 1.41
CA ALA A 83 11.30 23.56 0.71
C ALA A 83 11.11 22.41 1.71
N ARG A 84 10.07 21.60 1.49
CA ARG A 84 9.66 20.51 2.39
C ARG A 84 9.92 19.14 1.77
N PRO A 85 10.26 18.14 2.56
CA PRO A 85 10.22 16.75 2.13
C PRO A 85 8.83 16.36 1.63
N VAL A 86 8.76 15.35 0.76
CA VAL A 86 7.49 14.73 0.36
C VAL A 86 7.47 13.29 0.83
N LEU A 87 6.38 12.88 1.48
CA LEU A 87 6.11 11.49 1.83
C LEU A 87 4.97 10.96 0.97
N LEU A 88 5.29 10.11 0.00
CA LEU A 88 4.32 9.38 -0.81
C LEU A 88 3.74 8.24 0.03
N ALA A 89 2.43 8.21 0.23
CA ALA A 89 1.74 7.23 1.07
C ALA A 89 0.79 6.38 0.23
N PHE A 90 0.98 5.05 0.26
CA PHE A 90 0.27 4.08 -0.57
C PHE A 90 -0.58 3.15 0.30
N GLY A 91 -1.91 3.21 0.16
CA GLY A 91 -2.85 2.35 0.87
C GLY A 91 -2.74 0.87 0.46
N GLY A 92 -3.28 -0.03 1.28
CA GLY A 92 -3.51 -1.41 0.91
C GLY A 92 -4.58 -1.55 -0.18
N TRP A 93 -4.78 -2.76 -0.68
CA TRP A 93 -5.84 -3.02 -1.65
C TRP A 93 -7.22 -2.65 -1.10
N GLY A 94 -7.97 -1.86 -1.85
CA GLY A 94 -9.29 -1.37 -1.47
C GLY A 94 -9.28 -0.12 -0.57
N VAL A 95 -8.10 0.32 -0.06
CA VAL A 95 -7.98 1.45 0.86
C VAL A 95 -7.88 2.76 0.09
N ALA A 96 -8.85 3.65 0.32
CA ALA A 96 -8.86 5.00 -0.26
C ALA A 96 -7.87 5.93 0.44
N PRO A 97 -7.37 6.99 -0.24
CA PRO A 97 -6.48 7.99 0.36
C PRO A 97 -7.01 8.61 1.65
N GLU A 98 -8.31 8.88 1.70
CA GLU A 98 -8.98 9.47 2.85
C GLU A 98 -8.96 8.54 4.07
N GLU A 99 -9.18 7.26 3.84
CA GLU A 99 -9.11 6.23 4.88
C GLU A 99 -7.68 6.07 5.40
N MET A 100 -6.69 6.02 4.49
CA MET A 100 -5.28 5.97 4.87
C MET A 100 -4.88 7.20 5.68
N ALA A 101 -5.30 8.40 5.26
CA ALA A 101 -5.02 9.64 5.99
C ALA A 101 -5.62 9.66 7.40
N ALA A 102 -6.82 9.08 7.57
CA ALA A 102 -7.52 9.04 8.85
C ALA A 102 -6.95 7.98 9.81
N SER A 103 -6.46 6.85 9.29
CA SER A 103 -6.12 5.66 10.11
C SER A 103 -4.64 5.51 10.44
N THR A 104 -3.73 6.12 9.66
CA THR A 104 -2.30 5.81 9.78
C THR A 104 -1.52 6.66 10.78
N GLY A 105 -2.03 7.82 11.21
CA GLY A 105 -1.30 8.70 12.12
C GLY A 105 0.00 9.28 11.54
N LEU A 106 0.15 9.37 10.22
CA LEU A 106 1.35 9.92 9.57
C LEU A 106 1.50 11.43 9.75
N ARG A 107 0.39 12.16 9.88
CA ARG A 107 0.38 13.64 9.98
C ARG A 107 1.01 14.20 11.26
N PRO A 108 0.65 13.74 12.46
CA PRO A 108 1.15 14.33 13.69
C PRO A 108 2.68 14.28 13.77
N GLY A 109 3.31 15.45 13.97
CA GLY A 109 4.76 15.57 14.08
C GLY A 109 5.55 15.37 12.78
N SER A 110 4.87 15.33 11.61
CA SER A 110 5.54 15.32 10.32
C SER A 110 5.88 16.75 9.88
N ASP A 111 7.07 16.93 9.33
CA ASP A 111 7.51 18.16 8.63
C ASP A 111 7.37 18.03 7.10
N ALA A 112 7.01 16.85 6.62
CA ALA A 112 6.83 16.55 5.21
C ALA A 112 5.43 16.93 4.71
N ILE A 113 5.35 17.28 3.42
CA ILE A 113 4.10 17.24 2.66
C ILE A 113 3.74 15.78 2.44
N ILE A 114 2.59 15.33 2.93
CA ILE A 114 2.18 13.93 2.77
C ILE A 114 1.21 13.84 1.59
N ALA A 115 1.52 12.95 0.66
CA ALA A 115 0.72 12.68 -0.53
C ALA A 115 0.11 11.27 -0.42
N TYR A 116 -1.14 11.17 0.03
CA TYR A 116 -1.90 9.92 0.06
C TYR A 116 -2.40 9.62 -1.35
N ALA A 117 -1.71 8.71 -2.02
CA ALA A 117 -1.93 8.43 -3.43
C ALA A 117 -3.14 7.51 -3.67
N ARG A 118 -3.86 7.74 -4.76
CA ARG A 118 -4.99 6.90 -5.19
C ARG A 118 -4.54 5.92 -6.26
N GLY A 119 -4.55 4.61 -5.94
CA GLY A 119 -4.37 3.55 -6.91
C GLY A 119 -5.60 3.39 -7.82
N VAL A 120 -5.42 2.85 -9.03
CA VAL A 120 -6.57 2.44 -9.87
C VAL A 120 -7.30 1.31 -9.16
N ASP A 121 -8.60 1.45 -8.95
CA ASP A 121 -9.44 0.56 -8.12
C ASP A 121 -8.85 0.34 -6.70
N ASN A 122 -8.19 1.37 -6.16
CA ASN A 122 -7.45 1.33 -4.89
C ASN A 122 -6.47 0.15 -4.82
N ALA A 123 -5.74 -0.12 -5.90
CA ALA A 123 -4.73 -1.17 -6.00
C ALA A 123 -3.45 -0.62 -6.66
N TRP A 124 -2.33 -1.25 -6.35
CA TRP A 124 -1.00 -0.92 -6.87
C TRP A 124 -0.45 -2.08 -7.68
N ALA A 125 0.30 -1.75 -8.71
CA ALA A 125 0.95 -2.70 -9.59
C ALA A 125 1.88 -3.68 -8.86
N GLY A 126 2.11 -4.83 -9.48
CA GLY A 126 2.85 -5.96 -8.91
C GLY A 126 1.96 -7.01 -8.25
N ALA A 127 0.69 -6.68 -7.96
CA ALA A 127 -0.31 -7.64 -7.49
C ALA A 127 -1.15 -8.20 -8.64
N PRO A 128 -1.61 -9.47 -8.59
CA PRO A 128 -2.35 -10.10 -9.69
C PRO A 128 -3.72 -9.47 -9.97
N TYR A 129 -4.26 -8.70 -9.05
CA TYR A 129 -5.53 -7.96 -9.20
C TYR A 129 -5.34 -6.51 -9.64
N ALA A 130 -4.11 -6.01 -9.73
CA ALA A 130 -3.83 -4.65 -10.19
C ALA A 130 -4.16 -4.48 -11.67
N ARG A 131 -4.66 -3.29 -12.03
CA ARG A 131 -4.99 -2.95 -13.42
C ARG A 131 -3.95 -2.05 -14.07
N THR A 132 -2.89 -1.75 -13.37
CA THR A 132 -1.78 -0.93 -13.83
C THR A 132 -0.49 -1.74 -13.89
N SER A 133 0.45 -1.30 -14.71
CA SER A 133 1.82 -1.83 -14.68
C SER A 133 2.69 -1.08 -13.67
N LEU A 134 3.83 -1.67 -13.29
CA LEU A 134 4.81 -1.02 -12.41
C LEU A 134 5.32 0.30 -13.01
N GLU A 135 5.48 0.36 -14.34
CA GLU A 135 5.89 1.58 -15.04
C GLU A 135 4.85 2.69 -14.91
N GLN A 136 3.55 2.34 -15.07
CA GLN A 136 2.45 3.30 -14.96
C GLN A 136 2.33 3.87 -13.56
N ASP A 137 2.39 3.03 -12.51
CA ASP A 137 2.29 3.51 -11.13
C ASP A 137 3.56 4.24 -10.69
N THR A 138 4.74 3.84 -11.18
CA THR A 138 5.99 4.58 -10.97
C THR A 138 5.94 5.97 -11.62
N ALA A 139 5.43 6.06 -12.84
CA ALA A 139 5.24 7.35 -13.53
C ALA A 139 4.23 8.24 -12.78
N TYR A 140 3.17 7.65 -12.24
CA TYR A 140 2.20 8.37 -11.41
C TYR A 140 2.84 8.90 -10.11
N ALA A 141 3.68 8.10 -9.43
CA ALA A 141 4.39 8.56 -8.24
C ALA A 141 5.30 9.78 -8.53
N ARG A 142 5.99 9.80 -9.68
CA ARG A 142 6.76 10.97 -10.14
C ARG A 142 5.86 12.17 -10.40
N ALA A 143 4.76 11.96 -11.12
CA ALA A 143 3.81 13.01 -11.44
C ALA A 143 3.17 13.64 -10.19
N ILE A 144 2.98 12.88 -9.10
CA ILE A 144 2.54 13.43 -7.81
C ILE A 144 3.54 14.45 -7.28
N VAL A 145 4.83 14.11 -7.26
CA VAL A 145 5.89 15.02 -6.77
C VAL A 145 5.97 16.27 -7.63
N ASP A 146 5.87 16.12 -8.95
CA ASP A 146 5.90 17.24 -9.89
C ASP A 146 4.69 18.16 -9.70
N ALA A 147 3.47 17.61 -9.58
CA ALA A 147 2.27 18.40 -9.36
C ALA A 147 2.28 19.14 -8.01
N ILE A 148 2.82 18.53 -6.94
CA ILE A 148 3.02 19.23 -5.67
C ILE A 148 4.00 20.37 -5.84
N ALA A 149 5.11 20.15 -6.56
CA ALA A 149 6.17 21.14 -6.76
C ALA A 149 5.73 22.35 -7.59
N GLU A 150 4.65 22.26 -8.38
CA GLU A 150 4.06 23.40 -9.08
C GLU A 150 3.42 24.42 -8.12
N HIS A 151 3.01 23.98 -6.92
CA HIS A 151 2.25 24.79 -5.97
C HIS A 151 2.98 25.02 -4.64
N HIS A 152 3.90 24.14 -4.29
CA HIS A 152 4.60 24.13 -3.00
C HIS A 152 6.11 23.90 -3.20
N PRO A 153 6.97 24.59 -2.44
CA PRO A 153 8.41 24.33 -2.50
C PRO A 153 8.72 22.93 -1.96
N VAL A 154 9.22 22.06 -2.82
CA VAL A 154 9.57 20.67 -2.54
C VAL A 154 11.08 20.49 -2.50
N ASP A 155 11.57 19.83 -1.48
CA ASP A 155 12.94 19.31 -1.46
C ASP A 155 12.97 17.95 -2.18
N ARG A 156 13.34 17.97 -3.44
CA ARG A 156 13.38 16.76 -4.29
C ARG A 156 14.43 15.74 -3.86
N ALA A 157 15.41 16.14 -3.05
CA ALA A 157 16.35 15.21 -2.47
C ALA A 157 15.75 14.43 -1.28
N ARG A 158 14.65 14.90 -0.72
CA ARG A 158 13.93 14.27 0.41
C ARG A 158 12.51 13.85 0.02
N VAL A 159 12.42 13.00 -1.00
CA VAL A 159 11.17 12.31 -1.34
C VAL A 159 11.24 10.90 -0.79
N TYR A 160 10.25 10.53 -0.01
CA TYR A 160 10.16 9.22 0.64
C TYR A 160 8.88 8.49 0.24
N ALA A 161 8.85 7.18 0.43
CA ALA A 161 7.66 6.40 0.21
C ALA A 161 7.34 5.51 1.42
N ILE A 162 6.05 5.41 1.76
CA ILE A 162 5.56 4.48 2.78
C ILE A 162 4.28 3.82 2.27
N GLY A 163 4.05 2.57 2.61
CA GLY A 163 2.81 1.91 2.21
C GLY A 163 2.43 0.75 3.11
N HIS A 164 1.15 0.36 3.01
CA HIS A 164 0.57 -0.77 3.71
C HIS A 164 0.23 -1.91 2.74
N SER A 165 0.48 -3.16 3.11
CA SER A 165 0.06 -4.33 2.35
C SER A 165 0.48 -4.27 0.88
N ASN A 166 -0.46 -4.24 -0.08
CA ASN A 166 -0.19 -4.02 -1.50
C ASN A 166 0.59 -2.70 -1.74
N GLY A 167 0.22 -1.61 -1.07
CA GLY A 167 0.96 -0.34 -1.14
C GLY A 167 2.34 -0.41 -0.50
N GLY A 168 2.54 -1.25 0.53
CA GLY A 168 3.85 -1.52 1.12
C GLY A 168 4.80 -2.22 0.16
N ALA A 169 4.29 -3.20 -0.59
CA ALA A 169 5.03 -3.84 -1.66
C ALA A 169 5.36 -2.85 -2.79
N PHE A 170 4.40 -2.00 -3.18
CA PHE A 170 4.65 -0.97 -4.20
C PHE A 170 5.69 0.08 -3.75
N ALA A 171 5.72 0.46 -2.47
CA ALA A 171 6.78 1.34 -1.96
C ALA A 171 8.18 0.74 -2.17
N THR A 172 8.34 -0.58 -1.97
CA THR A 172 9.62 -1.25 -2.29
C THR A 172 9.88 -1.33 -3.80
N ALA A 173 8.82 -1.46 -4.62
CA ALA A 173 8.96 -1.40 -6.07
C ALA A 173 9.48 -0.03 -6.54
N LEU A 174 9.09 1.07 -5.89
CA LEU A 174 9.66 2.40 -6.19
C LEU A 174 11.15 2.47 -5.90
N ALA A 175 11.62 1.92 -4.77
CA ALA A 175 13.05 1.85 -4.48
C ALA A 175 13.82 1.06 -5.54
N CYS A 176 13.16 0.11 -6.19
CA CYS A 176 13.70 -0.69 -7.28
C CYS A 176 13.67 0.01 -8.65
N ARG A 177 12.52 0.64 -8.98
CA ARG A 177 12.22 1.14 -10.33
C ARG A 177 12.54 2.63 -10.50
N ALA A 178 12.57 3.36 -9.40
CA ALA A 178 12.81 4.79 -9.36
C ALA A 178 13.74 5.19 -8.19
N PRO A 179 14.96 4.60 -8.12
CA PRO A 179 15.91 4.91 -7.05
C PRO A 179 16.37 6.39 -7.07
N ASP A 180 16.17 7.07 -8.17
CA ASP A 180 16.41 8.51 -8.36
C ASP A 180 15.26 9.37 -7.82
N LEU A 181 14.08 8.80 -7.62
CA LEU A 181 12.91 9.50 -7.07
C LEU A 181 12.88 9.47 -5.55
N VAL A 182 13.18 8.31 -4.95
CA VAL A 182 12.97 8.11 -3.51
C VAL A 182 14.28 7.97 -2.75
N ALA A 183 14.41 8.75 -1.68
CA ALA A 183 15.56 8.75 -0.78
C ALA A 183 15.46 7.70 0.34
N GLY A 184 14.32 7.04 0.47
CA GLY A 184 14.09 5.96 1.42
C GLY A 184 12.64 5.48 1.36
N VAL A 185 12.42 4.21 1.71
CA VAL A 185 11.09 3.60 1.67
C VAL A 185 10.81 2.79 2.93
N VAL A 186 9.53 2.77 3.33
CA VAL A 186 9.03 1.95 4.43
C VAL A 186 7.85 1.10 3.96
N SER A 187 7.93 -0.20 4.17
CA SER A 187 6.86 -1.15 3.87
C SER A 187 6.26 -1.71 5.15
N VAL A 188 4.96 -1.53 5.34
CA VAL A 188 4.20 -2.06 6.48
C VAL A 188 3.32 -3.21 6.01
N ALA A 189 3.48 -4.39 6.60
CA ALA A 189 2.75 -5.62 6.27
C ALA A 189 2.73 -5.91 4.75
N GLY A 190 3.87 -5.69 4.06
CA GLY A 190 3.95 -5.74 2.61
C GLY A 190 3.61 -7.10 2.01
N MET A 191 2.76 -7.12 0.96
CA MET A 191 2.44 -8.31 0.18
C MET A 191 3.36 -8.39 -1.05
N PHE A 192 4.51 -9.03 -0.91
CA PHE A 192 5.59 -9.02 -1.89
C PHE A 192 5.40 -10.08 -2.99
N TYR A 193 4.41 -9.90 -3.86
CA TYR A 193 4.30 -10.76 -5.06
C TYR A 193 5.59 -10.73 -5.88
N ASN A 194 5.92 -11.83 -6.54
CA ASN A 194 7.20 -11.98 -7.24
C ASN A 194 7.48 -10.83 -8.22
N GLN A 195 6.46 -10.34 -8.92
CA GLN A 195 6.58 -9.25 -9.89
C GLN A 195 7.13 -7.94 -9.29
N VAL A 196 6.90 -7.68 -8.00
CA VAL A 196 7.41 -6.48 -7.31
C VAL A 196 8.93 -6.46 -7.29
N ASP A 197 9.56 -7.63 -7.18
CA ASP A 197 10.99 -7.81 -6.98
C ASP A 197 11.73 -8.26 -8.24
N GLU A 198 10.99 -8.74 -9.26
CA GLU A 198 11.57 -9.23 -10.51
C GLU A 198 12.29 -8.11 -11.28
N GLY A 199 13.50 -8.45 -11.78
CA GLY A 199 14.30 -7.52 -12.57
C GLY A 199 14.74 -6.27 -11.82
N CYS A 200 14.69 -6.28 -10.47
CA CYS A 200 15.16 -5.18 -9.65
C CYS A 200 16.67 -5.02 -9.82
N PRO A 201 17.17 -3.87 -10.32
CA PRO A 201 18.60 -3.61 -10.43
C PRO A 201 19.24 -3.46 -9.04
N GLY A 202 20.49 -3.10 -8.99
CA GLY A 202 21.21 -2.87 -7.73
C GLY A 202 20.51 -1.81 -6.86
N GLY A 203 20.69 -1.95 -5.54
CA GLY A 203 20.13 -1.05 -4.53
C GLY A 203 20.79 0.32 -4.47
N GLY A 204 20.79 0.91 -3.31
CA GLY A 204 21.27 2.26 -3.01
C GLY A 204 20.17 3.13 -2.41
N VAL A 205 18.99 2.54 -2.18
CA VAL A 205 17.87 3.18 -1.49
C VAL A 205 17.69 2.51 -0.11
N PRO A 206 17.65 3.28 0.97
CA PRO A 206 17.32 2.77 2.29
C PRO A 206 15.93 2.15 2.34
N VAL A 207 15.81 0.97 2.96
CA VAL A 207 14.56 0.21 3.05
C VAL A 207 14.32 -0.27 4.48
N MET A 208 13.14 0.07 5.03
CA MET A 208 12.64 -0.53 6.26
C MET A 208 11.40 -1.38 5.97
N LEU A 209 11.38 -2.60 6.49
CA LEU A 209 10.23 -3.50 6.47
C LEU A 209 9.68 -3.59 7.90
N ILE A 210 8.36 -3.44 8.05
CA ILE A 210 7.64 -3.64 9.32
C ILE A 210 6.60 -4.72 9.07
N HIS A 211 6.65 -5.83 9.82
CA HIS A 211 5.74 -6.96 9.62
C HIS A 211 5.37 -7.62 10.94
N ALA A 212 4.31 -8.46 10.94
CA ALA A 212 3.92 -9.22 12.12
C ALA A 212 4.01 -10.74 11.87
N THR A 213 4.40 -11.50 12.90
CA THR A 213 4.45 -12.97 12.81
C THR A 213 3.06 -13.60 12.75
N ASN A 214 2.05 -12.91 13.29
CA ASN A 214 0.64 -13.34 13.28
C ASN A 214 -0.19 -12.69 12.16
N ASP A 215 0.46 -12.16 11.10
CA ASP A 215 -0.23 -11.67 9.90
C ASP A 215 -0.84 -12.88 9.16
N ASP A 216 -2.17 -12.93 9.07
CA ASP A 216 -2.96 -14.00 8.44
C ASP A 216 -3.36 -13.68 6.98
N VAL A 217 -3.00 -12.50 6.49
CA VAL A 217 -3.25 -12.02 5.13
C VAL A 217 -1.99 -12.05 4.29
N ALA A 218 -0.96 -11.31 4.69
CA ALA A 218 0.36 -11.32 4.08
C ALA A 218 1.30 -12.15 4.99
N LEU A 219 1.21 -13.47 4.92
CA LEU A 219 2.00 -14.35 5.77
C LEU A 219 3.48 -13.95 5.73
N ILE A 220 4.09 -13.76 6.89
CA ILE A 220 5.51 -13.36 7.01
C ILE A 220 6.45 -14.36 6.32
N ASP A 221 6.06 -15.63 6.29
CA ASP A 221 6.81 -16.73 5.67
C ASP A 221 6.49 -16.92 4.18
N GLY A 222 5.75 -15.96 3.57
CA GLY A 222 5.38 -16.03 2.17
C GLY A 222 4.28 -17.05 1.88
N GLY A 223 3.98 -17.27 0.61
CA GLY A 223 2.96 -18.23 0.22
C GLY A 223 2.37 -17.97 -1.15
N VAL A 224 1.11 -18.38 -1.33
CA VAL A 224 0.32 -18.13 -2.54
C VAL A 224 -0.99 -17.45 -2.15
N ARG A 225 -1.30 -16.31 -2.76
CA ARG A 225 -2.56 -15.61 -2.57
C ARG A 225 -3.04 -15.01 -3.89
N HIS A 226 -4.35 -15.00 -4.12
CA HIS A 226 -4.94 -14.56 -5.41
C HIS A 226 -4.34 -15.28 -6.63
N GLY A 227 -3.95 -16.56 -6.46
CA GLY A 227 -3.36 -17.38 -7.50
C GLY A 227 -1.89 -17.06 -7.84
N ALA A 228 -1.23 -16.16 -7.10
CA ALA A 228 0.16 -15.79 -7.35
C ALA A 228 1.04 -15.99 -6.10
N PRO A 229 2.29 -16.45 -6.28
CA PRO A 229 3.24 -16.58 -5.18
C PRO A 229 3.75 -15.21 -4.72
N PHE A 230 4.06 -15.11 -3.43
CA PHE A 230 4.71 -13.95 -2.83
C PHE A 230 5.84 -14.39 -1.90
N PHE A 231 6.88 -13.56 -1.83
CA PHE A 231 8.07 -13.84 -1.05
C PHE A 231 7.85 -13.73 0.46
N PRO A 232 8.55 -14.55 1.25
CA PRO A 232 8.73 -14.31 2.68
C PRO A 232 9.32 -12.93 2.94
N THR A 233 8.80 -12.21 3.94
CA THR A 233 9.33 -10.88 4.30
C THR A 233 10.82 -10.94 4.68
N ARG A 234 11.25 -12.02 5.35
CA ARG A 234 12.66 -12.21 5.70
C ARG A 234 13.54 -12.42 4.46
N GLU A 235 13.03 -13.05 3.41
CA GLU A 235 13.74 -13.18 2.14
C GLU A 235 13.86 -11.80 1.45
N VAL A 236 12.80 -10.99 1.46
CA VAL A 236 12.84 -9.61 0.92
C VAL A 236 13.87 -8.77 1.68
N PHE A 237 13.95 -8.89 3.01
CA PHE A 237 14.98 -8.26 3.82
C PHE A 237 16.40 -8.70 3.43
N GLN A 238 16.63 -9.97 3.17
CA GLN A 238 17.92 -10.49 2.69
C GLN A 238 18.27 -9.96 1.30
N ARG A 239 17.29 -9.95 0.39
CA ARG A 239 17.47 -9.43 -0.98
C ARG A 239 17.84 -7.94 -0.98
N TRP A 240 17.21 -7.14 -0.13
CA TRP A 240 17.55 -5.72 0.00
C TRP A 240 18.92 -5.53 0.67
N GLY A 241 19.28 -6.33 1.67
CA GLY A 241 20.63 -6.34 2.23
C GLY A 241 21.70 -6.57 1.17
N ALA A 242 21.49 -7.58 0.31
CA ALA A 242 22.41 -7.86 -0.80
C ALA A 242 22.47 -6.71 -1.83
N ARG A 243 21.33 -6.13 -2.22
CA ARG A 243 21.25 -4.98 -3.15
C ARG A 243 21.95 -3.75 -2.59
N ASN A 244 21.76 -3.48 -1.32
CA ASN A 244 22.36 -2.34 -0.63
C ASN A 244 23.83 -2.57 -0.25
N GLY A 245 24.39 -3.71 -0.66
CA GLY A 245 25.80 -4.03 -0.47
C GLY A 245 26.20 -4.18 1.00
N CYS A 246 25.27 -4.66 1.82
CA CYS A 246 25.49 -4.88 3.23
C CYS A 246 26.47 -6.05 3.49
N GLN A 247 27.16 -6.02 4.60
CA GLN A 247 27.92 -7.16 5.08
C GLN A 247 26.96 -8.26 5.59
N PRO A 248 27.33 -9.55 5.54
CA PRO A 248 26.45 -10.64 5.95
C PRO A 248 26.35 -10.74 7.51
N VAL A 249 26.21 -9.61 8.16
CA VAL A 249 26.08 -9.48 9.61
C VAL A 249 24.90 -8.58 9.91
N THR A 250 23.94 -9.10 10.68
CA THR A 250 22.82 -8.31 11.18
C THR A 250 23.02 -7.98 12.66
N THR A 251 22.67 -6.77 13.04
CA THR A 251 22.47 -6.42 14.45
C THR A 251 21.00 -6.61 14.80
N GLY A 252 20.72 -7.03 16.02
CA GLY A 252 19.34 -7.25 16.49
C GLY A 252 19.11 -6.55 17.83
N GLN A 253 17.94 -5.95 17.99
CA GLN A 253 17.51 -5.32 19.24
C GLN A 253 16.07 -5.74 19.54
N ILE A 254 15.81 -6.07 20.81
CA ILE A 254 14.43 -6.24 21.29
C ILE A 254 13.87 -4.86 21.60
N LEU A 255 12.64 -4.59 21.14
CA LEU A 255 11.87 -3.39 21.40
C LEU A 255 10.69 -3.74 22.34
N PRO A 256 10.91 -3.91 23.66
CA PRO A 256 9.89 -4.43 24.59
C PRO A 256 8.66 -3.54 24.68
N ALA A 257 8.84 -2.23 24.55
CA ALA A 257 7.76 -1.24 24.64
C ALA A 257 6.69 -1.42 23.55
N ILE A 258 7.02 -2.08 22.43
CA ILE A 258 6.13 -2.31 21.31
C ILE A 258 5.96 -3.80 20.95
N GLY A 259 6.52 -4.71 21.77
CA GLY A 259 6.44 -6.16 21.52
C GLY A 259 7.03 -6.56 20.17
N ALA A 260 8.18 -6.02 19.81
CA ALA A 260 8.80 -6.26 18.50
C ALA A 260 10.30 -6.51 18.61
N THR A 261 10.86 -7.10 17.56
CA THR A 261 12.31 -7.19 17.33
C THR A 261 12.67 -6.28 16.15
N HIS A 262 13.78 -5.57 16.29
CA HIS A 262 14.38 -4.78 15.22
C HIS A 262 15.67 -5.45 14.78
N GLN A 263 15.86 -5.62 13.49
CA GLN A 263 17.06 -6.15 12.85
C GLN A 263 17.56 -5.16 11.82
N ALA A 264 18.85 -4.92 11.77
CA ALA A 264 19.49 -4.08 10.75
C ALA A 264 20.70 -4.80 10.18
N TRP A 265 20.89 -4.73 8.88
CA TRP A 265 22.13 -5.13 8.24
C TRP A 265 23.23 -4.11 8.57
N SER A 266 24.48 -4.56 8.65
CA SER A 266 25.62 -3.69 8.90
C SER A 266 26.45 -3.43 7.65
N GLY A 267 27.21 -2.30 7.65
CA GLY A 267 28.14 -1.97 6.59
C GLY A 267 27.50 -1.79 5.21
N CYS A 268 26.26 -1.36 5.17
CA CYS A 268 25.49 -1.12 3.95
C CYS A 268 25.89 0.20 3.30
N ARG A 269 25.69 0.30 1.98
CA ARG A 269 25.70 1.58 1.24
C ARG A 269 24.39 2.36 1.47
N ALA A 270 23.32 1.66 1.78
CA ALA A 270 22.03 2.21 2.15
C ALA A 270 21.39 1.31 3.23
N ASP A 271 20.83 1.92 4.26
CA ASP A 271 20.30 1.19 5.42
C ASP A 271 19.21 0.19 5.02
N THR A 272 19.26 -0.98 5.64
CA THR A 272 18.27 -2.03 5.41
C THR A 272 17.86 -2.61 6.76
N GLU A 273 16.59 -2.39 7.11
CA GLU A 273 16.06 -2.72 8.44
C GLU A 273 14.76 -3.54 8.35
N LEU A 274 14.54 -4.38 9.37
CA LEU A 274 13.33 -5.17 9.54
C LEU A 274 12.85 -5.07 10.99
N VAL A 275 11.61 -4.65 11.17
CA VAL A 275 10.91 -4.69 12.47
C VAL A 275 9.83 -5.77 12.40
N VAL A 276 9.88 -6.72 13.35
CA VAL A 276 8.92 -7.82 13.44
C VAL A 276 8.18 -7.74 14.76
N SER A 277 6.88 -7.54 14.69
CA SER A 277 5.94 -7.62 15.83
C SER A 277 5.38 -9.02 15.96
N GLU A 278 5.00 -9.42 17.19
CA GLU A 278 4.36 -10.72 17.45
C GLU A 278 2.82 -10.66 17.40
N SER A 279 2.22 -9.47 17.41
CA SER A 279 0.79 -9.31 17.67
C SER A 279 0.06 -8.27 16.80
N ALA A 280 0.71 -7.64 15.84
CA ALA A 280 0.08 -6.58 15.05
C ALA A 280 -0.92 -7.10 14.01
N GLY A 281 -0.85 -8.37 13.60
CA GLY A 281 -1.68 -8.92 12.52
C GLY A 281 -1.43 -8.23 11.19
N HIS A 282 -2.42 -8.28 10.28
CA HIS A 282 -2.39 -7.53 9.01
C HIS A 282 -2.92 -6.11 9.19
N GLN A 283 -2.34 -5.38 10.13
CA GLN A 283 -2.80 -4.04 10.48
C GLN A 283 -1.67 -3.02 10.29
N TRP A 284 -2.05 -1.74 10.28
CA TRP A 284 -1.11 -0.65 10.42
C TRP A 284 -0.81 -0.45 11.91
N PRO A 285 0.39 -0.79 12.39
CA PRO A 285 0.73 -0.64 13.80
C PRO A 285 0.78 0.84 14.20
N ALA A 286 0.28 1.17 15.40
CA ALA A 286 0.30 2.55 15.91
C ALA A 286 1.72 3.15 15.98
N GLN A 287 2.74 2.30 16.06
CA GLN A 287 4.15 2.68 16.12
C GLN A 287 4.78 2.92 14.75
N ALA A 288 4.15 2.46 13.66
CA ALA A 288 4.71 2.58 12.31
C ALA A 288 5.09 4.01 11.92
N PRO A 289 4.27 5.07 12.22
CA PRO A 289 4.68 6.43 11.91
C PRO A 289 5.94 6.90 12.63
N ALA A 290 6.11 6.53 13.89
CA ALA A 290 7.29 6.90 14.66
C ALA A 290 8.55 6.17 14.16
N LEU A 291 8.44 4.87 13.91
CA LEU A 291 9.53 4.05 13.34
C LEU A 291 9.93 4.57 11.96
N ALA A 292 8.95 4.89 11.11
CA ALA A 292 9.21 5.43 9.78
C ALA A 292 9.91 6.80 9.84
N ARG A 293 9.44 7.72 10.70
CA ARG A 293 10.10 9.03 10.86
C ARG A 293 11.53 8.89 11.36
N ASP A 294 11.76 8.07 12.38
CA ASP A 294 13.10 7.81 12.89
C ASP A 294 14.02 7.26 11.80
N PHE A 295 13.57 6.23 11.08
CA PHE A 295 14.32 5.64 9.98
C PHE A 295 14.62 6.64 8.88
N LEU A 296 13.58 7.31 8.33
CA LEU A 296 13.72 8.22 7.19
C LEU A 296 14.52 9.48 7.54
N SER A 297 14.43 9.99 8.78
CA SER A 297 15.20 11.16 9.20
C SER A 297 16.70 10.91 9.23
N ARG A 298 17.16 9.67 9.42
CA ARG A 298 18.57 9.28 9.40
C ARG A 298 19.17 9.19 8.00
N GLN A 299 18.32 9.20 6.96
CA GLN A 299 18.76 9.06 5.58
C GLN A 299 19.27 10.36 4.95
N PHE A 300 19.40 11.41 5.76
CA PHE A 300 20.01 12.69 5.42
C PHE A 300 21.14 13.01 6.38
N GLY A 301 22.34 12.72 5.98
CA GLY A 301 23.59 13.20 6.54
C GLY A 301 24.41 13.86 5.45
#